data_941b6bb51a8eb0dda573dda819858912
#
_entry.id   941b6bb51a8eb0dda573dda819858912
#
_cell.length_a   1.000
_cell.length_b   1.000
_cell.length_c   1.000
_cell.angle_alpha   90.00
_cell.angle_beta   90.00
_cell.angle_gamma   90.00
#
_symmetry.space_group_name_H-M   'P 1'
#
loop_
_entity.id
_entity.type
_entity.pdbx_description
1 polymer ?
#
loop_
_entity_poly.entity_id
_entity_poly.type
_entity_poly.pdbx_seq_one_letter_code
_entity_poly.pdbx_strand_id
1 'polypeptide(L)'
;MRSLNYESNKPLLYLVATPIGNMQEVSPRTIEVLSSVDLIACEDTRVTGKLLNLLGIKKDLISLREHNEVSVSRDLIEKIKNGIKVAYVSDAGYPCISDPGSKLVKICLENEINIAPISGPNAALNALVASGLCEDHFYFHGFLNAKESVRLEELRELAYRKETLIFYEAPHRIKKTLEALYEIFGDRKACLARELTKKHEEFIRCGLKTMSEIDPETLKGEMVIVVEGSIGEVKPVINDTDIVNMVKSMVESGMSTKDAIKKVSEITKINKNIVYKVYHLN
;
A
#
# COMPACT_ATOMS: atom_id res chain seq x y z
N MET A 1 -21.10 14.62 5.59
CA MET A 1 -22.04 13.65 6.20
C MET A 1 -21.59 13.34 7.62
N ARG A 2 -22.48 13.28 8.63
CA ARG A 2 -22.19 12.77 9.97
C ARG A 2 -22.90 11.42 10.13
N SER A 3 -22.20 10.37 10.52
CA SER A 3 -22.75 9.01 10.66
C SER A 3 -22.67 8.56 12.12
N LEU A 4 -23.75 7.98 12.62
CA LEU A 4 -23.83 7.29 13.91
C LEU A 4 -24.20 5.84 13.60
N ASN A 5 -23.20 4.98 13.47
CA ASN A 5 -23.35 3.65 12.87
C ASN A 5 -24.26 2.70 13.66
N TYR A 6 -24.41 2.89 14.98
CA TYR A 6 -25.10 1.95 15.85
C TYR A 6 -26.35 2.52 16.52
N GLU A 7 -26.63 3.80 16.34
CA GLU A 7 -27.77 4.49 16.99
C GLU A 7 -28.93 4.75 16.04
N SER A 8 -28.81 4.42 14.76
CA SER A 8 -29.82 4.73 13.75
C SER A 8 -30.26 3.48 13.02
N ASN A 9 -31.56 3.43 12.63
CA ASN A 9 -32.09 2.45 11.69
C ASN A 9 -31.64 2.74 10.24
N LYS A 10 -30.57 3.50 10.05
CA LYS A 10 -30.05 3.83 8.73
C LYS A 10 -29.37 2.63 8.08
N PRO A 11 -29.43 2.56 6.75
CA PRO A 11 -28.70 1.55 5.98
C PRO A 11 -27.21 1.54 6.34
N LEU A 12 -26.63 0.35 6.48
CA LEU A 12 -25.25 0.16 6.97
C LEU A 12 -24.55 -0.94 6.19
N LEU A 13 -23.33 -0.63 5.73
CA LEU A 13 -22.37 -1.61 5.21
C LEU A 13 -21.30 -1.88 6.27
N TYR A 14 -21.05 -3.15 6.58
CA TYR A 14 -19.92 -3.56 7.41
C TYR A 14 -18.70 -3.84 6.52
N LEU A 15 -17.55 -3.21 6.83
CA LEU A 15 -16.26 -3.57 6.26
C LEU A 15 -15.52 -4.43 7.27
N VAL A 16 -15.35 -5.72 6.96
CA VAL A 16 -14.87 -6.69 7.96
C VAL A 16 -13.49 -7.17 7.58
N ALA A 17 -12.50 -6.91 8.45
CA ALA A 17 -11.16 -7.46 8.30
C ALA A 17 -11.17 -8.97 8.56
N THR A 18 -10.45 -9.73 7.73
CA THR A 18 -10.32 -11.18 7.80
C THR A 18 -8.92 -11.60 8.28
N PRO A 19 -8.72 -12.84 8.75
CA PRO A 19 -7.41 -13.32 9.16
C PRO A 19 -6.38 -13.24 8.04
N ILE A 20 -5.14 -12.92 8.40
CA ILE A 20 -3.98 -12.93 7.48
C ILE A 20 -3.16 -14.22 7.57
N GLY A 21 -3.63 -15.22 8.31
CA GLY A 21 -2.97 -16.52 8.46
C GLY A 21 -3.37 -17.28 9.72
N ASN A 22 -3.76 -16.60 10.79
CA ASN A 22 -4.10 -17.21 12.08
C ASN A 22 -5.58 -17.02 12.43
N MET A 23 -6.33 -18.11 12.46
CA MET A 23 -7.75 -18.09 12.81
C MET A 23 -8.04 -17.61 14.25
N GLN A 24 -7.06 -17.69 15.16
CA GLN A 24 -7.21 -17.21 16.52
C GLN A 24 -7.26 -15.68 16.62
N GLU A 25 -6.91 -14.97 15.56
CA GLU A 25 -6.99 -13.51 15.49
C GLU A 25 -8.39 -13.02 15.06
N VAL A 26 -9.32 -13.92 14.79
CA VAL A 26 -10.73 -13.55 14.52
C VAL A 26 -11.39 -13.05 15.81
N SER A 27 -11.81 -11.80 15.80
CA SER A 27 -12.46 -11.23 16.98
C SER A 27 -13.89 -11.78 17.18
N PRO A 28 -14.41 -11.83 18.43
CA PRO A 28 -15.82 -12.14 18.67
C PRO A 28 -16.76 -11.22 17.88
N ARG A 29 -16.38 -9.95 17.71
CA ARG A 29 -17.16 -8.97 16.95
C ARG A 29 -17.22 -9.31 15.46
N THR A 30 -16.14 -9.81 14.89
CA THR A 30 -16.11 -10.31 13.49
C THR A 30 -17.11 -11.45 13.32
N ILE A 31 -17.11 -12.44 14.23
CA ILE A 31 -18.01 -13.59 14.18
C ILE A 31 -19.47 -13.13 14.31
N GLU A 32 -19.75 -12.25 15.27
CA GLU A 32 -21.09 -11.69 15.48
C GLU A 32 -21.63 -11.00 14.23
N VAL A 33 -20.82 -10.12 13.62
CA VAL A 33 -21.23 -9.38 12.42
C VAL A 33 -21.46 -10.32 11.24
N LEU A 34 -20.51 -11.21 10.94
CA LEU A 34 -20.64 -12.16 9.82
C LEU A 34 -21.83 -13.10 10.02
N SER A 35 -22.19 -13.43 11.28
CA SER A 35 -23.36 -14.24 11.59
C SER A 35 -24.67 -13.47 11.47
N SER A 36 -24.67 -12.15 11.69
CA SER A 36 -25.87 -11.31 11.75
C SER A 36 -26.30 -10.70 10.41
N VAL A 37 -25.39 -10.62 9.42
CA VAL A 37 -25.71 -10.08 8.09
C VAL A 37 -26.49 -11.09 7.24
N ASP A 38 -27.20 -10.60 6.24
CA ASP A 38 -27.98 -11.43 5.30
C ASP A 38 -27.13 -11.86 4.10
N LEU A 39 -26.16 -11.02 3.71
CA LEU A 39 -25.34 -11.22 2.52
C LEU A 39 -23.88 -10.79 2.81
N ILE A 40 -22.93 -11.54 2.28
CA ILE A 40 -21.51 -11.17 2.33
C ILE A 40 -21.00 -10.97 0.90
N ALA A 41 -20.55 -9.75 0.60
CA ALA A 41 -19.75 -9.46 -0.59
C ALA A 41 -18.29 -9.77 -0.29
N CYS A 42 -17.56 -10.37 -1.24
CA CYS A 42 -16.18 -10.80 -1.05
C CYS A 42 -15.42 -10.83 -2.38
N GLU A 43 -14.10 -10.82 -2.33
CA GLU A 43 -13.26 -10.87 -3.52
C GLU A 43 -13.32 -12.27 -4.17
N ASP A 44 -12.98 -13.33 -3.41
CA ASP A 44 -13.09 -14.72 -3.85
C ASP A 44 -14.04 -15.50 -2.93
N THR A 45 -15.19 -15.91 -3.49
CA THR A 45 -16.20 -16.68 -2.76
C THR A 45 -15.70 -18.02 -2.24
N ARG A 46 -14.64 -18.58 -2.84
CA ARG A 46 -14.04 -19.84 -2.40
C ARG A 46 -13.22 -19.65 -1.13
N VAL A 47 -12.46 -18.54 -1.05
CA VAL A 47 -11.65 -18.18 0.13
C VAL A 47 -12.57 -17.84 1.29
N THR A 48 -13.51 -16.94 1.07
CA THR A 48 -14.50 -16.54 2.08
C THR A 48 -15.37 -17.72 2.51
N GLY A 49 -15.80 -18.59 1.60
CA GLY A 49 -16.57 -19.78 1.93
C GLY A 49 -15.81 -20.75 2.85
N LYS A 50 -14.50 -20.92 2.65
CA LYS A 50 -13.64 -21.69 3.58
C LYS A 50 -13.58 -21.05 4.97
N LEU A 51 -13.36 -19.72 5.02
CA LEU A 51 -13.34 -18.98 6.28
C LEU A 51 -14.67 -19.16 7.06
N LEU A 52 -15.81 -18.94 6.39
CA LEU A 52 -17.11 -19.09 7.01
C LEU A 52 -17.39 -20.52 7.51
N ASN A 53 -16.99 -21.52 6.73
CA ASN A 53 -17.10 -22.92 7.16
C ASN A 53 -16.29 -23.21 8.44
N LEU A 54 -15.06 -22.67 8.55
CA LEU A 54 -14.24 -22.80 9.76
C LEU A 54 -14.89 -22.11 10.97
N LEU A 55 -15.64 -21.03 10.74
CA LEU A 55 -16.38 -20.30 11.79
C LEU A 55 -17.78 -20.89 12.07
N GLY A 56 -18.20 -21.91 11.33
CA GLY A 56 -19.55 -22.50 11.47
C GLY A 56 -20.68 -21.60 10.95
N ILE A 57 -20.36 -20.65 10.06
CA ILE A 57 -21.30 -19.67 9.52
C ILE A 57 -21.73 -20.07 8.11
N LYS A 58 -23.05 -19.98 7.81
CA LYS A 58 -23.61 -20.17 6.48
C LYS A 58 -24.26 -18.88 6.01
N LYS A 59 -23.78 -18.30 4.91
CA LYS A 59 -24.28 -17.06 4.31
C LYS A 59 -24.19 -17.13 2.79
N ASP A 60 -25.09 -16.38 2.15
CA ASP A 60 -25.00 -16.13 0.72
C ASP A 60 -23.80 -15.23 0.42
N LEU A 61 -23.08 -15.57 -0.64
CA LEU A 61 -21.89 -14.87 -1.07
C LEU A 61 -22.08 -14.24 -2.45
N ILE A 62 -21.58 -13.02 -2.63
CA ILE A 62 -21.50 -12.34 -3.93
C ILE A 62 -20.06 -11.90 -4.20
N SER A 63 -19.55 -12.20 -5.40
CA SER A 63 -18.19 -11.80 -5.76
C SER A 63 -18.12 -10.33 -6.17
N LEU A 64 -17.27 -9.56 -5.51
CA LEU A 64 -16.93 -8.18 -5.83
C LEU A 64 -15.42 -8.08 -6.06
N ARG A 65 -15.01 -7.90 -7.31
CA ARG A 65 -13.63 -7.79 -7.76
C ARG A 65 -13.43 -6.45 -8.46
N GLU A 66 -12.18 -6.08 -8.68
CA GLU A 66 -11.82 -4.83 -9.33
C GLU A 66 -12.60 -4.56 -10.64
N HIS A 67 -12.73 -5.57 -11.51
CA HIS A 67 -13.37 -5.43 -12.83
C HIS A 67 -14.89 -5.30 -12.78
N ASN A 68 -15.57 -5.79 -11.72
CA ASN A 68 -17.02 -5.72 -11.58
C ASN A 68 -17.47 -4.83 -10.41
N GLU A 69 -16.54 -4.16 -9.72
CA GLU A 69 -16.79 -3.43 -8.49
C GLU A 69 -17.94 -2.43 -8.60
N VAL A 70 -17.96 -1.64 -9.69
CA VAL A 70 -18.97 -0.59 -9.86
C VAL A 70 -20.38 -1.18 -10.08
N SER A 71 -20.51 -2.22 -10.91
CA SER A 71 -21.82 -2.84 -11.19
C SER A 71 -22.38 -3.54 -9.95
N VAL A 72 -21.57 -4.37 -9.29
CA VAL A 72 -21.96 -5.07 -8.07
C VAL A 72 -22.26 -4.10 -6.93
N SER A 73 -21.51 -3.00 -6.82
CA SER A 73 -21.76 -1.97 -5.81
C SER A 73 -23.17 -1.37 -5.95
N ARG A 74 -23.61 -1.08 -7.18
CA ARG A 74 -24.97 -0.55 -7.41
C ARG A 74 -26.06 -1.52 -6.96
N ASP A 75 -25.90 -2.80 -7.27
CA ASP A 75 -26.83 -3.84 -6.82
C ASP A 75 -26.86 -3.98 -5.30
N LEU A 76 -25.68 -3.89 -4.64
CA LEU A 76 -25.56 -3.93 -3.19
C LEU A 76 -26.24 -2.72 -2.54
N ILE A 77 -26.10 -1.52 -3.12
CA ILE A 77 -26.77 -0.30 -2.63
C ILE A 77 -28.28 -0.49 -2.57
N GLU A 78 -28.89 -0.98 -3.65
CA GLU A 78 -30.34 -1.22 -3.69
C GLU A 78 -30.77 -2.26 -2.63
N LYS A 79 -30.00 -3.34 -2.46
CA LYS A 79 -30.26 -4.33 -1.41
C LYS A 79 -30.19 -3.71 -0.01
N ILE A 80 -29.14 -2.93 0.27
CA ILE A 80 -28.96 -2.27 1.58
C ILE A 80 -30.10 -1.28 1.86
N LYS A 81 -30.51 -0.48 0.87
CA LYS A 81 -31.66 0.44 0.99
C LYS A 81 -32.97 -0.28 1.28
N ASN A 82 -33.13 -1.51 0.78
CA ASN A 82 -34.28 -2.38 1.06
C ASN A 82 -34.15 -3.18 2.36
N GLY A 83 -33.18 -2.84 3.23
CA GLY A 83 -33.06 -3.40 4.56
C GLY A 83 -32.20 -4.67 4.67
N ILE A 84 -31.58 -5.12 3.58
CA ILE A 84 -30.63 -6.25 3.60
C ILE A 84 -29.33 -5.81 4.29
N LYS A 85 -28.92 -6.53 5.31
CA LYS A 85 -27.67 -6.31 6.02
C LYS A 85 -26.51 -6.93 5.24
N VAL A 86 -25.54 -6.11 4.86
CA VAL A 86 -24.41 -6.54 4.03
C VAL A 86 -23.08 -6.33 4.75
N ALA A 87 -22.21 -7.33 4.70
CA ALA A 87 -20.79 -7.19 5.01
C ALA A 87 -19.96 -7.30 3.72
N TYR A 88 -18.85 -6.57 3.66
CA TYR A 88 -17.82 -6.75 2.65
C TYR A 88 -16.52 -7.19 3.31
N VAL A 89 -15.90 -8.22 2.76
CA VAL A 89 -14.63 -8.81 3.21
C VAL A 89 -13.63 -8.90 2.07
N SER A 90 -12.34 -8.75 2.35
CA SER A 90 -11.25 -9.14 1.44
C SER A 90 -10.81 -10.58 1.71
N ASP A 91 -9.93 -11.12 0.89
CA ASP A 91 -9.41 -12.48 1.06
C ASP A 91 -8.52 -12.58 2.31
N ALA A 92 -7.78 -11.49 2.66
CA ALA A 92 -6.96 -11.41 3.86
C ALA A 92 -6.78 -9.96 4.34
N GLY A 93 -6.91 -9.70 5.64
CA GLY A 93 -6.74 -8.37 6.23
C GLY A 93 -7.92 -7.43 5.99
N TYR A 94 -7.65 -6.14 5.84
CA TYR A 94 -8.66 -5.12 5.65
C TYR A 94 -9.07 -4.96 4.20
N PRO A 95 -10.38 -5.00 3.89
CA PRO A 95 -10.86 -4.58 2.58
C PRO A 95 -10.47 -3.12 2.28
N CYS A 96 -10.32 -2.77 1.02
CA CYS A 96 -9.89 -1.46 0.51
C CYS A 96 -8.40 -1.10 0.74
N ILE A 97 -7.62 -1.95 1.40
CA ILE A 97 -6.18 -1.73 1.61
C ILE A 97 -5.40 -2.68 0.70
N SER A 98 -4.95 -2.20 -0.44
CA SER A 98 -4.36 -2.99 -1.54
C SER A 98 -5.31 -4.02 -2.16
N ASP A 99 -6.60 -3.94 -1.84
CA ASP A 99 -7.69 -4.81 -2.26
C ASP A 99 -8.86 -3.99 -2.83
N PRO A 100 -9.79 -4.59 -3.59
CA PRO A 100 -11.01 -3.93 -4.03
C PRO A 100 -11.87 -3.42 -2.84
N GLY A 101 -12.84 -2.54 -3.13
CA GLY A 101 -13.83 -2.05 -2.15
C GLY A 101 -13.87 -0.54 -1.99
N SER A 102 -12.84 0.19 -2.44
CA SER A 102 -12.80 1.64 -2.32
C SER A 102 -13.92 2.33 -3.10
N LYS A 103 -14.28 1.82 -4.28
CA LYS A 103 -15.40 2.33 -5.08
C LYS A 103 -16.74 1.99 -4.41
N LEU A 104 -16.88 0.78 -3.83
CA LEU A 104 -18.07 0.41 -3.05
C LEU A 104 -18.29 1.40 -1.89
N VAL A 105 -17.24 1.67 -1.11
CA VAL A 105 -17.30 2.64 0.00
C VAL A 105 -17.73 4.02 -0.50
N LYS A 106 -17.13 4.51 -1.58
CA LYS A 106 -17.47 5.80 -2.16
C LYS A 106 -18.95 5.87 -2.59
N ILE A 107 -19.44 4.86 -3.32
CA ILE A 107 -20.83 4.80 -3.78
C ILE A 107 -21.78 4.70 -2.58
N CYS A 108 -21.44 3.94 -1.52
CA CYS A 108 -22.23 3.88 -0.28
C CYS A 108 -22.39 5.28 0.34
N LEU A 109 -21.30 6.02 0.50
CA LEU A 109 -21.33 7.35 1.09
C LEU A 109 -22.13 8.34 0.22
N GLU A 110 -22.03 8.28 -1.10
CA GLU A 110 -22.83 9.08 -2.04
C GLU A 110 -24.34 8.77 -1.94
N ASN A 111 -24.69 7.58 -1.46
CA ASN A 111 -26.08 7.12 -1.23
C ASN A 111 -26.53 7.17 0.25
N GLU A 112 -25.81 7.92 1.09
CA GLU A 112 -26.09 8.09 2.52
C GLU A 112 -26.13 6.79 3.35
N ILE A 113 -25.45 5.72 2.85
CA ILE A 113 -25.28 4.48 3.58
C ILE A 113 -24.10 4.64 4.54
N ASN A 114 -24.31 4.31 5.80
CA ASN A 114 -23.28 4.33 6.83
C ASN A 114 -22.25 3.21 6.59
N ILE A 115 -21.00 3.45 7.01
CA ILE A 115 -19.92 2.47 6.91
C ILE A 115 -19.43 2.14 8.32
N ALA A 116 -19.44 0.88 8.69
CA ALA A 116 -18.91 0.40 9.97
C ALA A 116 -17.69 -0.51 9.73
N PRO A 117 -16.46 -0.04 9.98
CA PRO A 117 -15.29 -0.91 9.95
C PRO A 117 -15.30 -1.82 11.19
N ILE A 118 -15.00 -3.09 10.96
CA ILE A 118 -14.79 -4.10 12.00
C ILE A 118 -13.32 -4.42 12.05
N SER A 119 -12.69 -4.11 13.18
CA SER A 119 -11.25 -4.24 13.37
C SER A 119 -10.77 -5.70 13.31
N GLY A 120 -9.59 -5.89 12.76
CA GLY A 120 -8.95 -7.18 12.64
C GLY A 120 -7.46 -7.08 12.31
N PRO A 121 -6.81 -8.18 11.89
CA PRO A 121 -5.40 -8.23 11.57
C PRO A 121 -5.00 -7.30 10.43
N ASN A 122 -3.76 -6.78 10.50
CA ASN A 122 -3.19 -5.91 9.47
C ASN A 122 -1.69 -6.22 9.32
N ALA A 123 -1.29 -6.74 8.17
CA ALA A 123 0.09 -7.15 7.93
C ALA A 123 1.08 -5.99 8.00
N ALA A 124 0.73 -4.80 7.47
CA ALA A 124 1.60 -3.64 7.47
C ALA A 124 1.90 -3.16 8.89
N LEU A 125 0.87 -3.05 9.75
CA LEU A 125 1.05 -2.63 11.13
C LEU A 125 1.78 -3.69 11.96
N ASN A 126 1.49 -4.98 11.78
CA ASN A 126 2.20 -6.07 12.45
C ASN A 126 3.69 -6.06 12.09
N ALA A 127 4.02 -5.87 10.81
CA ALA A 127 5.40 -5.75 10.37
C ALA A 127 6.08 -4.50 10.96
N LEU A 128 5.41 -3.35 10.93
CA LEU A 128 5.94 -2.09 11.44
C LEU A 128 6.31 -2.17 12.92
N VAL A 129 5.37 -2.58 13.78
CA VAL A 129 5.61 -2.61 15.24
C VAL A 129 6.68 -3.60 15.64
N ALA A 130 6.86 -4.67 14.86
CA ALA A 130 7.90 -5.67 15.10
C ALA A 130 9.22 -5.40 14.37
N SER A 131 9.28 -4.40 13.48
CA SER A 131 10.47 -4.11 12.67
C SER A 131 11.67 -3.58 13.47
N GLY A 132 11.41 -2.84 14.54
CA GLY A 132 12.38 -1.99 15.23
C GLY A 132 12.64 -0.66 14.51
N LEU A 133 11.83 -0.31 13.50
CA LEU A 133 11.90 0.91 12.69
C LEU A 133 10.63 1.75 12.83
N CYS A 134 9.84 1.50 13.90
CA CYS A 134 8.61 2.25 14.17
C CYS A 134 8.98 3.61 14.75
N GLU A 135 8.86 4.64 13.93
CA GLU A 135 9.01 6.04 14.29
C GLU A 135 7.62 6.71 14.44
N ASP A 136 7.59 8.00 14.76
CA ASP A 136 6.34 8.76 14.94
C ASP A 136 5.47 8.77 13.68
N HIS A 137 6.11 8.68 12.50
CA HIS A 137 5.43 8.74 11.22
C HIS A 137 5.87 7.59 10.29
N PHE A 138 4.90 7.01 9.59
CA PHE A 138 5.16 6.02 8.56
C PHE A 138 4.32 6.30 7.31
N TYR A 139 4.79 5.83 6.19
CA TYR A 139 4.10 5.89 4.91
C TYR A 139 3.88 4.47 4.38
N PHE A 140 2.62 4.08 4.24
CA PHE A 140 2.24 2.83 3.60
C PHE A 140 2.07 3.05 2.10
N HIS A 141 2.91 2.41 1.31
CA HIS A 141 2.87 2.47 -0.15
C HIS A 141 2.00 1.36 -0.75
N GLY A 142 1.99 0.17 -0.15
CA GLY A 142 1.41 -1.03 -0.71
C GLY A 142 2.36 -1.70 -1.71
N PHE A 143 1.82 -2.25 -2.82
CA PHE A 143 2.64 -2.90 -3.85
C PHE A 143 3.25 -1.89 -4.82
N LEU A 144 4.55 -2.03 -5.05
CA LEU A 144 5.25 -1.31 -6.12
C LEU A 144 4.81 -1.83 -7.50
N ASN A 145 4.90 -0.98 -8.53
CA ASN A 145 4.51 -1.36 -9.87
C ASN A 145 5.31 -2.55 -10.41
N ALA A 146 4.63 -3.45 -11.12
CA ALA A 146 5.26 -4.63 -11.70
C ALA A 146 6.27 -4.27 -12.81
N LYS A 147 6.00 -3.18 -13.56
CA LYS A 147 6.88 -2.68 -14.61
C LYS A 147 8.09 -1.98 -13.99
N GLU A 148 9.29 -2.45 -14.31
CA GLU A 148 10.54 -1.99 -13.70
C GLU A 148 10.77 -0.47 -13.80
N SER A 149 10.56 0.11 -14.99
CA SER A 149 10.77 1.56 -15.18
C SER A 149 9.85 2.40 -14.28
N VAL A 150 8.60 1.99 -14.09
CA VAL A 150 7.63 2.68 -13.22
C VAL A 150 7.99 2.47 -11.75
N ARG A 151 8.36 1.24 -11.37
CA ARG A 151 8.84 0.92 -10.01
C ARG A 151 10.05 1.77 -9.60
N LEU A 152 11.02 1.91 -10.50
CA LEU A 152 12.21 2.74 -10.22
C LEU A 152 11.85 4.22 -10.06
N GLU A 153 10.88 4.72 -10.82
CA GLU A 153 10.37 6.09 -10.70
C GLU A 153 9.65 6.29 -9.36
N GLU A 154 8.72 5.42 -9.00
CA GLU A 154 8.07 5.40 -7.68
C GLU A 154 9.09 5.42 -6.53
N LEU A 155 10.12 4.58 -6.61
CA LEU A 155 11.17 4.54 -5.58
C LEU A 155 12.00 5.84 -5.52
N ARG A 156 12.31 6.47 -6.66
CA ARG A 156 13.01 7.77 -6.66
C ARG A 156 12.20 8.87 -5.97
N GLU A 157 10.88 8.90 -6.19
CA GLU A 157 9.98 9.83 -5.50
C GLU A 157 9.95 9.59 -3.98
N LEU A 158 10.03 8.32 -3.56
CA LEU A 158 10.02 7.92 -2.16
C LEU A 158 11.37 8.07 -1.47
N ALA A 159 12.47 8.20 -2.23
CA ALA A 159 13.84 8.17 -1.70
C ALA A 159 14.13 9.24 -0.63
N TYR A 160 13.39 10.35 -0.64
CA TYR A 160 13.62 11.47 0.28
C TYR A 160 12.64 11.56 1.43
N ARG A 161 11.69 10.62 1.51
CA ARG A 161 10.74 10.57 2.62
C ARG A 161 11.45 10.26 3.92
N LYS A 162 11.14 11.04 4.95
CA LYS A 162 11.69 10.87 6.30
C LYS A 162 10.93 9.83 7.11
N GLU A 163 9.68 9.56 6.71
CA GLU A 163 8.83 8.56 7.34
C GLU A 163 9.35 7.15 7.07
N THR A 164 9.14 6.24 8.00
CA THR A 164 9.34 4.81 7.75
C THR A 164 8.43 4.34 6.61
N LEU A 165 8.99 3.64 5.64
CA LEU A 165 8.28 3.20 4.44
C LEU A 165 7.86 1.74 4.57
N ILE A 166 6.64 1.42 4.17
CA ILE A 166 6.10 0.06 4.22
C ILE A 166 5.60 -0.34 2.83
N PHE A 167 6.09 -1.49 2.35
CA PHE A 167 5.73 -2.07 1.06
C PHE A 167 5.20 -3.49 1.25
N TYR A 168 4.22 -3.87 0.44
CA TYR A 168 3.85 -5.27 0.23
C TYR A 168 4.63 -5.83 -0.96
N GLU A 169 5.02 -7.10 -0.89
CA GLU A 169 5.68 -7.73 -2.02
C GLU A 169 5.39 -9.24 -2.14
N ALA A 170 5.33 -9.68 -3.38
CA ALA A 170 5.11 -11.09 -3.71
C ALA A 170 6.43 -11.86 -3.86
N PRO A 171 6.47 -13.16 -3.54
CA PRO A 171 7.70 -13.96 -3.54
C PRO A 171 8.47 -13.92 -4.87
N HIS A 172 7.76 -13.98 -5.99
CA HIS A 172 8.36 -14.01 -7.32
C HIS A 172 8.99 -12.67 -7.77
N ARG A 173 8.75 -11.59 -7.01
CA ARG A 173 9.27 -10.24 -7.31
C ARG A 173 10.28 -9.76 -6.28
N ILE A 174 10.35 -10.39 -5.10
CA ILE A 174 11.10 -9.91 -3.94
C ILE A 174 12.55 -9.55 -4.25
N LYS A 175 13.27 -10.40 -4.99
CA LYS A 175 14.67 -10.16 -5.35
C LYS A 175 14.86 -8.85 -6.08
N LYS A 176 14.10 -8.63 -7.16
CA LYS A 176 14.16 -7.41 -7.98
C LYS A 176 13.77 -6.17 -7.19
N THR A 177 12.84 -6.30 -6.27
CA THR A 177 12.39 -5.19 -5.43
C THR A 177 13.45 -4.83 -4.39
N LEU A 178 14.09 -5.79 -3.74
CA LEU A 178 15.17 -5.54 -2.78
C LEU A 178 16.40 -4.92 -3.46
N GLU A 179 16.76 -5.39 -4.65
CA GLU A 179 17.85 -4.80 -5.46
C GLU A 179 17.53 -3.34 -5.83
N ALA A 180 16.32 -3.05 -6.28
CA ALA A 180 15.89 -1.69 -6.63
C ALA A 180 15.84 -0.76 -5.40
N LEU A 181 15.37 -1.27 -4.26
CA LEU A 181 15.39 -0.53 -2.99
C LEU A 181 16.82 -0.18 -2.58
N TYR A 182 17.77 -1.13 -2.65
CA TYR A 182 19.16 -0.87 -2.33
C TYR A 182 19.80 0.12 -3.32
N GLU A 183 19.57 -0.04 -4.62
CA GLU A 183 20.10 0.85 -5.65
C GLU A 183 19.68 2.32 -5.42
N ILE A 184 18.41 2.56 -5.05
CA ILE A 184 17.86 3.91 -4.97
C ILE A 184 17.97 4.50 -3.56
N PHE A 185 17.75 3.71 -2.52
CA PHE A 185 17.74 4.18 -1.13
C PHE A 185 19.11 4.07 -0.46
N GLY A 186 20.07 3.32 -1.06
CA GLY A 186 21.31 2.97 -0.41
C GLY A 186 21.12 1.92 0.69
N ASP A 187 22.10 1.77 1.57
CA ASP A 187 22.09 0.75 2.64
C ASP A 187 21.35 1.24 3.88
N ARG A 188 20.05 1.58 3.73
CA ARG A 188 19.19 1.89 4.88
C ARG A 188 18.86 0.64 5.67
N LYS A 189 18.59 0.80 6.95
CA LYS A 189 18.04 -0.29 7.77
C LYS A 189 16.70 -0.72 7.22
N ALA A 190 16.47 -2.02 7.19
CA ALA A 190 15.21 -2.59 6.73
C ALA A 190 14.83 -3.83 7.55
N CYS A 191 13.55 -4.15 7.51
CA CYS A 191 12.99 -5.36 8.05
C CYS A 191 12.11 -6.02 7.00
N LEU A 192 12.42 -7.26 6.64
CA LEU A 192 11.55 -8.10 5.84
C LEU A 192 10.77 -9.01 6.78
N ALA A 193 9.45 -8.81 6.84
CA ALA A 193 8.53 -9.68 7.57
C ALA A 193 7.82 -10.60 6.58
N ARG A 194 7.83 -11.90 6.84
CA ARG A 194 7.16 -12.87 5.97
C ARG A 194 6.33 -13.86 6.75
N GLU A 195 5.28 -14.37 6.09
CA GLU A 195 4.36 -15.38 6.65
C GLU A 195 3.82 -14.95 8.04
N LEU A 196 3.51 -13.66 8.18
CA LEU A 196 3.00 -13.08 9.42
C LEU A 196 1.80 -13.85 9.95
N THR A 197 1.78 -14.08 11.27
CA THR A 197 0.78 -14.84 12.02
C THR A 197 0.73 -16.35 11.74
N LYS A 198 1.47 -16.81 10.73
CA LYS A 198 1.53 -18.24 10.34
C LYS A 198 2.65 -18.97 11.09
N LYS A 199 2.68 -20.30 10.99
CA LYS A 199 3.67 -21.16 11.64
C LYS A 199 5.13 -20.82 11.28
N HIS A 200 5.37 -20.26 10.11
CA HIS A 200 6.70 -19.91 9.60
C HIS A 200 6.93 -18.40 9.56
N GLU A 201 6.28 -17.66 10.49
CA GLU A 201 6.52 -16.23 10.67
C GLU A 201 8.00 -15.95 10.90
N GLU A 202 8.54 -15.00 10.14
CA GLU A 202 9.94 -14.64 10.23
C GLU A 202 10.13 -13.14 10.00
N PHE A 203 11.08 -12.58 10.75
CA PHE A 203 11.54 -11.21 10.61
C PHE A 203 13.05 -11.19 10.35
N ILE A 204 13.46 -10.68 9.20
CA ILE A 204 14.86 -10.48 8.81
C ILE A 204 15.18 -8.99 8.92
N ARG A 205 16.07 -8.62 9.83
CA ARG A 205 16.44 -7.22 10.12
C ARG A 205 17.91 -6.98 9.79
N CYS A 206 18.17 -6.20 8.74
CA CYS A 206 19.52 -5.84 8.30
C CYS A 206 19.48 -4.60 7.40
N GLY A 207 20.61 -4.16 6.88
CA GLY A 207 20.68 -3.15 5.83
C GLY A 207 20.16 -3.68 4.49
N LEU A 208 19.66 -2.80 3.63
CA LEU A 208 19.14 -3.15 2.30
C LEU A 208 20.20 -3.86 1.43
N LYS A 209 21.48 -3.53 1.61
CA LYS A 209 22.56 -4.23 0.92
C LYS A 209 22.53 -5.72 1.24
N THR A 210 22.67 -6.07 2.50
CA THR A 210 22.63 -7.48 2.95
C THR A 210 21.31 -8.16 2.58
N MET A 211 20.20 -7.44 2.70
CA MET A 211 18.89 -7.98 2.36
C MET A 211 18.75 -8.29 0.87
N SER A 212 19.33 -7.48 -0.01
CA SER A 212 19.35 -7.71 -1.45
C SER A 212 20.21 -8.90 -1.88
N GLU A 213 21.12 -9.37 -1.03
CA GLU A 213 22.00 -10.52 -1.28
C GLU A 213 21.39 -11.87 -0.83
N ILE A 214 20.24 -11.84 -0.13
CA ILE A 214 19.57 -13.07 0.31
C ILE A 214 19.12 -13.90 -0.89
N ASP A 215 19.32 -15.21 -0.79
CA ASP A 215 18.84 -16.16 -1.80
C ASP A 215 17.30 -16.14 -1.87
N PRO A 216 16.70 -15.73 -2.99
CA PRO A 216 15.25 -15.61 -3.14
C PRO A 216 14.51 -16.94 -2.99
N GLU A 217 15.17 -18.08 -3.23
CA GLU A 217 14.57 -19.41 -3.05
C GLU A 217 14.23 -19.71 -1.58
N THR A 218 14.88 -19.00 -0.64
CA THR A 218 14.59 -19.10 0.80
C THR A 218 13.43 -18.20 1.23
N LEU A 219 13.06 -17.20 0.42
CA LEU A 219 12.03 -16.21 0.69
C LEU A 219 10.68 -16.66 0.08
N LYS A 220 9.91 -17.43 0.84
CA LYS A 220 8.59 -17.91 0.43
C LYS A 220 7.47 -17.22 1.19
N GLY A 221 6.29 -17.21 0.58
CA GLY A 221 5.08 -16.67 1.18
C GLY A 221 4.92 -15.16 0.98
N GLU A 222 3.91 -14.59 1.61
CA GLU A 222 3.59 -13.17 1.55
C GLU A 222 4.56 -12.36 2.41
N MET A 223 4.95 -11.18 1.92
CA MET A 223 6.01 -10.38 2.52
C MET A 223 5.61 -8.92 2.71
N VAL A 224 6.11 -8.35 3.79
CA VAL A 224 6.07 -6.92 4.07
C VAL A 224 7.51 -6.44 4.24
N ILE A 225 7.88 -5.39 3.51
CA ILE A 225 9.18 -4.74 3.63
C ILE A 225 8.97 -3.43 4.37
N VAL A 226 9.67 -3.25 5.49
CA VAL A 226 9.71 -2.00 6.25
C VAL A 226 11.11 -1.41 6.10
N VAL A 227 11.20 -0.16 5.66
CA VAL A 227 12.47 0.52 5.39
C VAL A 227 12.55 1.81 6.19
N GLU A 228 13.68 2.05 6.83
CA GLU A 228 13.98 3.30 7.54
C GLU A 228 13.82 4.51 6.61
N GLY A 229 13.24 5.59 7.12
CA GLY A 229 13.12 6.84 6.39
C GLY A 229 14.48 7.45 6.02
N SER A 230 14.49 8.45 5.17
CA SER A 230 15.71 9.17 4.81
C SER A 230 16.24 9.96 6.01
N ILE A 231 17.48 9.71 6.41
CA ILE A 231 18.21 10.50 7.42
C ILE A 231 19.01 11.66 6.81
N GLY A 232 19.04 11.75 5.46
CA GLY A 232 19.75 12.81 4.73
C GLY A 232 18.94 14.09 4.58
N GLU A 233 19.61 15.19 4.25
CA GLU A 233 18.94 16.41 3.78
C GLU A 233 18.09 16.08 2.55
N VAL A 234 16.86 16.57 2.51
CA VAL A 234 15.97 16.46 1.34
C VAL A 234 16.63 17.22 0.18
N LYS A 235 17.36 16.50 -0.68
CA LYS A 235 17.72 17.07 -1.99
C LYS A 235 16.47 16.94 -2.85
N PRO A 236 15.92 18.07 -3.34
CA PRO A 236 14.80 18.00 -4.26
C PRO A 236 15.18 17.10 -5.44
N VAL A 237 14.29 16.22 -5.85
CA VAL A 237 14.43 15.47 -7.11
C VAL A 237 14.35 16.51 -8.21
N ILE A 238 15.50 16.87 -8.75
CA ILE A 238 15.60 17.83 -9.84
C ILE A 238 15.41 17.03 -11.12
N ASN A 239 14.22 17.12 -11.70
CA ASN A 239 13.92 16.51 -12.99
C ASN A 239 14.52 17.34 -14.15
N ASP A 240 14.49 16.80 -15.37
CA ASP A 240 15.02 17.47 -16.54
C ASP A 240 14.38 18.85 -16.79
N THR A 241 13.09 18.98 -16.52
CA THR A 241 12.35 20.26 -16.62
C THR A 241 12.87 21.28 -15.61
N ASP A 242 13.14 20.85 -14.37
CA ASP A 242 13.72 21.72 -13.33
C ASP A 242 15.12 22.19 -13.73
N ILE A 243 15.95 21.31 -14.27
CA ILE A 243 17.30 21.64 -14.77
C ILE A 243 17.21 22.72 -15.85
N VAL A 244 16.30 22.53 -16.83
CA VAL A 244 16.09 23.50 -17.92
C VAL A 244 15.62 24.83 -17.37
N ASN A 245 14.64 24.84 -16.45
CA ASN A 245 14.11 26.06 -15.84
C ASN A 245 15.18 26.79 -15.01
N MET A 246 16.00 26.07 -14.24
CA MET A 246 17.09 26.67 -13.47
C MET A 246 18.12 27.33 -14.38
N VAL A 247 18.54 26.66 -15.48
CA VAL A 247 19.48 27.23 -16.43
C VAL A 247 18.88 28.47 -17.12
N LYS A 248 17.62 28.38 -17.60
CA LYS A 248 16.92 29.49 -18.25
C LYS A 248 16.81 30.71 -17.33
N SER A 249 16.39 30.53 -16.09
CA SER A 249 16.27 31.62 -15.10
C SER A 249 17.62 32.32 -14.85
N MET A 250 18.74 31.56 -14.79
CA MET A 250 20.07 32.15 -14.62
C MET A 250 20.54 32.89 -15.88
N VAL A 251 20.21 32.40 -17.06
CA VAL A 251 20.52 33.08 -18.31
C VAL A 251 19.70 34.37 -18.44
N GLU A 252 18.43 34.35 -18.12
CA GLU A 252 17.55 35.52 -18.09
C GLU A 252 18.01 36.60 -17.08
N SER A 253 18.66 36.18 -16.00
CA SER A 253 19.29 37.08 -15.02
C SER A 253 20.64 37.65 -15.48
N GLY A 254 21.09 37.37 -16.72
CA GLY A 254 22.29 37.92 -17.34
C GLY A 254 23.53 37.03 -17.26
N MET A 255 23.42 35.79 -16.80
CA MET A 255 24.54 34.85 -16.76
C MET A 255 24.76 34.20 -18.13
N SER A 256 26.03 33.93 -18.50
CA SER A 256 26.30 33.17 -19.71
C SER A 256 25.74 31.73 -19.59
N THR A 257 25.23 31.15 -20.68
CA THR A 257 24.70 29.77 -20.70
C THR A 257 25.72 28.77 -20.15
N LYS A 258 26.99 28.96 -20.48
CA LYS A 258 28.10 28.10 -20.01
C LYS A 258 28.27 28.17 -18.47
N ASP A 259 28.17 29.37 -17.91
CA ASP A 259 28.31 29.59 -16.47
C ASP A 259 27.03 29.14 -15.72
N ALA A 260 25.85 29.38 -16.30
CA ALA A 260 24.60 28.89 -15.78
C ALA A 260 24.60 27.36 -15.67
N ILE A 261 24.99 26.63 -16.71
CA ILE A 261 25.14 25.17 -16.72
C ILE A 261 26.13 24.71 -15.63
N LYS A 262 27.26 25.38 -15.49
CA LYS A 262 28.24 25.07 -14.45
C LYS A 262 27.64 25.30 -13.07
N LYS A 263 26.95 26.40 -12.84
CA LYS A 263 26.34 26.77 -11.58
C LYS A 263 25.20 25.79 -11.19
N VAL A 264 24.37 25.41 -12.15
CA VAL A 264 23.32 24.40 -11.95
C VAL A 264 23.94 23.06 -11.61
N SER A 265 25.02 22.63 -12.29
CA SER A 265 25.77 21.42 -11.95
C SER A 265 26.31 21.44 -10.51
N GLU A 266 26.83 22.57 -10.05
CA GLU A 266 27.37 22.75 -8.69
C GLU A 266 26.24 22.68 -7.63
N ILE A 267 25.10 23.34 -7.91
CA ILE A 267 23.94 23.38 -7.00
C ILE A 267 23.27 22.01 -6.92
N THR A 268 23.04 21.39 -8.07
CA THR A 268 22.31 20.11 -8.17
C THR A 268 23.19 18.89 -7.89
N LYS A 269 24.52 19.07 -7.97
CA LYS A 269 25.53 17.99 -7.97
C LYS A 269 25.36 16.98 -9.12
N ILE A 270 24.61 17.35 -10.14
CA ILE A 270 24.48 16.57 -11.38
C ILE A 270 25.68 16.87 -12.28
N ASN A 271 26.20 15.82 -12.94
CA ASN A 271 27.37 15.99 -13.84
C ASN A 271 27.08 17.04 -14.91
N LYS A 272 28.03 17.97 -15.10
CA LYS A 272 27.91 19.10 -16.05
C LYS A 272 27.52 18.67 -17.46
N ASN A 273 28.02 17.53 -17.93
CA ASN A 273 27.68 17.01 -19.26
C ASN A 273 26.22 16.55 -19.36
N ILE A 274 25.65 16.08 -18.25
CA ILE A 274 24.23 15.72 -18.17
C ILE A 274 23.38 17.00 -18.20
N VAL A 275 23.70 17.99 -17.38
CA VAL A 275 23.02 19.31 -17.37
C VAL A 275 23.06 19.94 -18.75
N TYR A 276 24.22 19.89 -19.41
CA TYR A 276 24.38 20.39 -20.79
C TYR A 276 23.46 19.67 -21.79
N LYS A 277 23.45 18.32 -21.74
CA LYS A 277 22.60 17.51 -22.63
C LYS A 277 21.10 17.80 -22.41
N VAL A 278 20.68 17.83 -21.15
CA VAL A 278 19.29 18.10 -20.78
C VAL A 278 18.85 19.48 -21.27
N TYR A 279 19.69 20.50 -21.10
CA TYR A 279 19.35 21.87 -21.53
C TYR A 279 19.29 22.05 -23.04
N HIS A 280 20.08 21.31 -23.81
CA HIS A 280 20.12 21.45 -25.28
C HIS A 280 19.24 20.46 -26.05
N LEU A 281 18.71 19.44 -25.37
CA LEU A 281 17.79 18.45 -25.99
C LEU A 281 16.30 18.77 -25.73
N ASN A 282 16.02 19.73 -24.83
CA ASN A 282 14.69 20.26 -24.52
C ASN A 282 14.67 21.79 -24.74
#